data_494c8627938d49beaee5fde072ae60c7
#
_entry.id   494c8627938d49beaee5fde072ae60c7
#
_cell.length_a   1.000
_cell.length_b   1.000
_cell.length_c   1.000
_cell.angle_alpha   90.00
_cell.angle_beta   90.00
_cell.angle_gamma   90.00
#
_symmetry.space_group_name_H-M   'P 1'
#
loop_
_entity.id
_entity.type
_entity.pdbx_description
1 polymer ?
#
loop_
_entity_poly.entity_id
_entity_poly.type
_entity_poly.pdbx_seq_one_letter_code
_entity_poly.pdbx_strand_id
1 'polypeptide(L)'
;MLRQREETAQAGVRTDWTREEIAALFDLPFTELLFRAAEVHRAHHRAGEVQLCTLLSIKTGGCPEDCGYCSQSVKADSGIEATKLMEVQSVLQSAAQAKDNGSKRFCMGAAWRNPKDRDMPAIIAMVKGVREMGMETCMTLGMLTPGQAAQLAEAGLDYYNHNIDTSPERYEEVITTRTFADRLQTLDNVRQAGINVCSGGIVGMGETRADRVGFVHALATLEQHPESVPVNALVPVKGTVLGDMLADTPLAKIDDIEFVRTVAVARITMPLSMVRLSAGRESMSEATQALCFMAGANSIFTGDKLLTAANAGDDADAAMFKRLGLKPMEGEEPLRAQKADDLKAVGGCSGGCAA
;
A
#
# COMPACT_ATOMS: atom_id res chain seq x y z
N MET A 1 -12.33 -24.40 9.32
CA MET A 1 -13.18 -23.27 9.76
C MET A 1 -12.71 -21.92 9.23
N LEU A 2 -11.41 -21.57 9.21
CA LEU A 2 -10.93 -20.29 8.66
C LEU A 2 -11.06 -20.21 7.14
N ARG A 3 -10.73 -21.26 6.40
CA ARG A 3 -10.91 -21.34 4.94
C ARG A 3 -12.37 -21.16 4.51
N GLN A 4 -13.32 -21.71 5.26
CA GLN A 4 -14.75 -21.48 5.02
C GLN A 4 -15.19 -20.05 5.34
N ARG A 5 -14.49 -19.34 6.25
CA ARG A 5 -14.72 -17.91 6.51
C ARG A 5 -14.14 -17.01 5.42
N GLU A 6 -12.99 -17.35 4.85
CA GLU A 6 -12.40 -16.61 3.74
C GLU A 6 -13.14 -16.85 2.43
N GLU A 7 -13.51 -18.09 2.12
CA GLU A 7 -14.36 -18.40 0.95
C GLU A 7 -15.79 -17.82 1.10
N THR A 8 -16.37 -17.81 2.30
CA THR A 8 -17.65 -17.12 2.56
C THR A 8 -17.52 -15.61 2.62
N ALA A 9 -16.38 -15.04 3.05
CA ALA A 9 -16.15 -13.61 3.01
C ALA A 9 -15.91 -13.10 1.58
N GLN A 10 -15.20 -13.84 0.74
CA GLN A 10 -15.04 -13.52 -0.69
C GLN A 10 -16.32 -13.71 -1.51
N ALA A 11 -17.19 -14.64 -1.11
CA ALA A 11 -18.46 -14.93 -1.81
C ALA A 11 -19.49 -13.78 -1.82
N GLY A 12 -19.16 -12.60 -1.29
CA GLY A 12 -20.01 -11.41 -1.28
C GLY A 12 -19.32 -10.12 -1.69
N VAL A 13 -18.03 -10.17 -2.07
CA VAL A 13 -17.27 -8.98 -2.44
C VAL A 13 -17.51 -8.65 -3.92
N ARG A 14 -18.07 -7.47 -4.17
CA ARG A 14 -18.35 -6.98 -5.52
C ARG A 14 -17.08 -6.49 -6.18
N THR A 15 -16.89 -6.84 -7.44
CA THR A 15 -15.87 -6.27 -8.35
C THR A 15 -16.49 -5.64 -9.60
N ASP A 16 -17.81 -5.48 -9.62
CA ASP A 16 -18.62 -4.96 -10.72
C ASP A 16 -19.13 -3.53 -10.45
N TRP A 17 -18.42 -2.76 -9.64
CA TRP A 17 -18.77 -1.37 -9.36
C TRP A 17 -18.80 -0.52 -10.62
N THR A 18 -19.85 0.27 -10.82
CA THR A 18 -19.86 1.29 -11.87
C THR A 18 -19.27 2.61 -11.35
N ARG A 19 -18.84 3.47 -12.27
CA ARG A 19 -18.36 4.82 -11.92
C ARG A 19 -19.45 5.67 -11.28
N GLU A 20 -20.69 5.52 -11.75
CA GLU A 20 -21.88 6.20 -11.24
C GLU A 20 -22.16 5.82 -9.79
N GLU A 21 -22.06 4.54 -9.45
CA GLU A 21 -22.22 4.07 -8.07
C GLU A 21 -21.14 4.65 -7.15
N ILE A 22 -19.88 4.65 -7.61
CA ILE A 22 -18.77 5.22 -6.83
C ILE A 22 -18.91 6.74 -6.71
N ALA A 23 -19.32 7.45 -7.77
CA ALA A 23 -19.61 8.88 -7.72
C ALA A 23 -20.71 9.19 -6.72
N ALA A 24 -21.79 8.38 -6.71
CA ALA A 24 -22.88 8.53 -5.75
C ALA A 24 -22.41 8.34 -4.28
N LEU A 25 -21.42 7.48 -4.04
CA LEU A 25 -20.80 7.39 -2.70
C LEU A 25 -20.04 8.67 -2.34
N PHE A 26 -19.28 9.25 -3.26
CA PHE A 26 -18.58 10.53 -3.04
C PHE A 26 -19.55 11.67 -2.79
N ASP A 27 -20.78 11.63 -3.34
CA ASP A 27 -21.79 12.69 -3.20
C ASP A 27 -22.68 12.54 -1.97
N LEU A 28 -22.57 11.44 -1.23
CA LEU A 28 -23.31 11.30 0.03
C LEU A 28 -23.00 12.45 1.01
N PRO A 29 -23.96 12.83 1.87
CA PRO A 29 -23.64 13.65 3.04
C PRO A 29 -22.47 13.04 3.80
N PHE A 30 -21.51 13.86 4.21
CA PHE A 30 -20.25 13.38 4.77
C PHE A 30 -20.42 12.41 5.95
N THR A 31 -21.31 12.73 6.85
CA THR A 31 -21.60 11.89 8.03
C THR A 31 -22.25 10.56 7.67
N GLU A 32 -23.10 10.54 6.65
CA GLU A 32 -23.70 9.31 6.11
C GLU A 32 -22.65 8.40 5.46
N LEU A 33 -21.73 8.98 4.67
CA LEU A 33 -20.63 8.23 4.08
C LEU A 33 -19.73 7.60 5.15
N LEU A 34 -19.36 8.37 6.19
CA LEU A 34 -18.55 7.87 7.30
C LEU A 34 -19.25 6.74 8.05
N PHE A 35 -20.54 6.89 8.30
CA PHE A 35 -21.31 5.85 8.98
C PHE A 35 -21.29 4.53 8.19
N ARG A 36 -21.61 4.57 6.90
CA ARG A 36 -21.54 3.39 6.01
C ARG A 36 -20.16 2.77 5.96
N ALA A 37 -19.10 3.57 5.84
CA ALA A 37 -17.74 3.08 5.82
C ALA A 37 -17.36 2.40 7.15
N ALA A 38 -17.78 2.97 8.29
CA ALA A 38 -17.58 2.39 9.62
C ALA A 38 -18.32 1.06 9.79
N GLU A 39 -19.54 0.92 9.26
CA GLU A 39 -20.29 -0.34 9.27
C GLU A 39 -19.55 -1.42 8.47
N VAL A 40 -19.13 -1.10 7.24
CA VAL A 40 -18.34 -2.03 6.39
C VAL A 40 -17.03 -2.42 7.09
N HIS A 41 -16.31 -1.44 7.66
CA HIS A 41 -15.09 -1.73 8.39
C HIS A 41 -15.30 -2.73 9.53
N ARG A 42 -16.31 -2.51 10.37
CA ARG A 42 -16.62 -3.37 11.52
C ARG A 42 -17.14 -4.75 11.15
N ALA A 43 -17.73 -4.89 9.97
CA ALA A 43 -18.18 -6.18 9.47
C ALA A 43 -17.00 -7.11 9.08
N HIS A 44 -15.85 -6.54 8.69
CA HIS A 44 -14.73 -7.28 8.12
C HIS A 44 -13.43 -7.17 8.92
N HIS A 45 -13.28 -6.17 9.79
CA HIS A 45 -12.07 -5.90 10.56
C HIS A 45 -12.39 -5.68 12.04
N ARG A 46 -11.42 -5.91 12.90
CA ARG A 46 -11.54 -5.59 14.32
C ARG A 46 -11.45 -4.08 14.52
N ALA A 47 -12.51 -3.50 15.08
CA ALA A 47 -12.55 -2.08 15.36
C ALA A 47 -11.45 -1.69 16.36
N GLY A 48 -10.74 -0.60 16.05
CA GLY A 48 -9.70 -0.06 16.91
C GLY A 48 -8.33 -0.74 16.78
N GLU A 49 -8.18 -1.78 15.92
CA GLU A 49 -6.88 -2.35 15.60
C GLU A 49 -6.29 -1.73 14.32
N VAL A 50 -5.02 -1.35 14.38
CA VAL A 50 -4.30 -0.70 13.28
C VAL A 50 -3.00 -1.44 13.00
N GLN A 51 -2.79 -1.86 11.76
CA GLN A 51 -1.55 -2.50 11.33
C GLN A 51 -0.43 -1.46 11.27
N LEU A 52 0.68 -1.74 11.95
CA LEU A 52 1.90 -0.96 11.92
C LEU A 52 2.87 -1.51 10.88
N CYS A 53 3.34 -0.66 9.99
CA CYS A 53 4.31 -1.01 8.96
C CYS A 53 5.47 -0.03 8.97
N THR A 54 6.70 -0.50 8.75
CA THR A 54 7.87 0.38 8.54
C THR A 54 8.31 0.32 7.09
N LEU A 55 8.69 1.45 6.52
CA LEU A 55 9.15 1.56 5.14
C LEU A 55 10.61 2.04 5.11
N LEU A 56 11.49 1.24 4.51
CA LEU A 56 12.89 1.57 4.30
C LEU A 56 13.18 1.81 2.82
N SER A 57 13.86 2.91 2.49
CA SER A 57 14.44 3.10 1.16
C SER A 57 15.76 2.34 1.07
N ILE A 58 15.73 1.18 0.42
CA ILE A 58 16.92 0.34 0.22
C ILE A 58 17.80 0.80 -0.94
N LYS A 59 17.26 1.68 -1.81
CA LYS A 59 18.00 2.39 -2.86
C LYS A 59 17.24 3.67 -3.18
N THR A 60 17.86 4.82 -2.95
CA THR A 60 17.28 6.16 -3.11
C THR A 60 17.77 6.83 -4.37
N GLY A 61 16.91 7.63 -5.02
CA GLY A 61 17.25 8.50 -6.15
C GLY A 61 17.66 7.79 -7.44
N GLY A 62 17.85 8.56 -8.51
CA GLY A 62 18.32 8.05 -9.80
C GLY A 62 17.34 7.13 -10.53
N CYS A 63 16.03 7.26 -10.26
CA CYS A 63 14.98 6.55 -11.00
C CYS A 63 14.82 7.17 -12.40
N PRO A 64 14.83 6.39 -13.50
CA PRO A 64 14.69 6.93 -14.85
C PRO A 64 13.26 7.34 -15.23
N GLU A 65 12.27 7.05 -14.38
CA GLU A 65 10.88 7.44 -14.59
C GLU A 65 10.68 8.94 -14.35
N ASP A 66 9.67 9.52 -15.00
CA ASP A 66 9.34 10.95 -14.95
C ASP A 66 8.12 11.28 -14.10
N CYS A 67 7.75 10.42 -13.14
CA CYS A 67 6.59 10.66 -12.28
C CYS A 67 6.64 12.08 -11.68
N GLY A 68 5.68 12.94 -12.06
CA GLY A 68 5.70 14.38 -11.77
C GLY A 68 5.67 14.77 -10.29
N TYR A 69 5.32 13.84 -9.42
CA TYR A 69 5.32 13.99 -7.95
C TYR A 69 6.60 13.47 -7.28
N CYS A 70 7.45 12.73 -8.00
CA CYS A 70 8.48 11.90 -7.38
C CYS A 70 9.83 12.60 -7.30
N SER A 71 10.27 12.90 -6.08
CA SER A 71 11.58 13.50 -5.81
C SER A 71 12.78 12.59 -6.14
N GLN A 72 12.57 11.29 -6.36
CA GLN A 72 13.62 10.32 -6.68
C GLN A 72 13.87 10.16 -8.20
N SER A 73 13.08 10.84 -9.03
CA SER A 73 13.25 10.87 -10.48
C SER A 73 14.54 11.60 -10.88
N VAL A 74 15.24 11.11 -11.90
CA VAL A 74 16.34 11.86 -12.53
C VAL A 74 15.86 13.12 -13.28
N LYS A 75 14.55 13.26 -13.46
CA LYS A 75 13.91 14.43 -14.07
C LYS A 75 13.56 15.52 -13.06
N ALA A 76 13.63 15.20 -11.74
CA ALA A 76 13.35 16.16 -10.67
C ALA A 76 14.65 16.83 -10.22
N ASP A 77 14.58 18.13 -9.98
CA ASP A 77 15.67 18.94 -9.35
C ASP A 77 15.43 19.04 -7.83
N SER A 78 15.27 17.88 -7.19
CA SER A 78 14.90 17.78 -5.77
C SER A 78 16.11 17.75 -4.82
N GLY A 79 17.33 17.76 -5.34
CA GLY A 79 18.55 17.63 -4.55
C GLY A 79 18.79 16.24 -3.96
N ILE A 80 17.99 15.23 -4.33
CA ILE A 80 18.17 13.85 -3.84
C ILE A 80 19.26 13.16 -4.64
N GLU A 81 20.36 12.81 -3.97
CA GLU A 81 21.45 12.06 -4.54
C GLU A 81 21.11 10.58 -4.72
N ALA A 82 21.57 10.01 -5.84
CA ALA A 82 21.38 8.59 -6.12
C ALA A 82 22.32 7.74 -5.26
N THR A 83 21.77 6.77 -4.55
CA THR A 83 22.55 5.78 -3.78
C THR A 83 22.68 4.46 -4.53
N LYS A 84 23.63 3.63 -4.09
CA LYS A 84 23.67 2.20 -4.44
C LYS A 84 22.60 1.45 -3.64
N LEU A 85 22.32 0.20 -4.05
CA LEU A 85 21.54 -0.72 -3.23
C LEU A 85 22.24 -0.92 -1.87
N MET A 86 21.48 -0.87 -0.79
CA MET A 86 22.00 -1.09 0.56
C MET A 86 22.53 -2.52 0.72
N GLU A 87 23.51 -2.67 1.59
CA GLU A 87 23.99 -3.99 2.01
C GLU A 87 22.91 -4.74 2.78
N VAL A 88 22.80 -6.05 2.54
CA VAL A 88 21.77 -6.92 3.15
C VAL A 88 21.76 -6.78 4.66
N GLN A 89 22.93 -6.81 5.32
CA GLN A 89 23.04 -6.72 6.78
C GLN A 89 22.49 -5.40 7.34
N SER A 90 22.69 -4.29 6.65
CA SER A 90 22.15 -2.99 7.07
C SER A 90 20.62 -2.96 6.99
N VAL A 91 20.05 -3.60 5.97
CA VAL A 91 18.59 -3.74 5.84
C VAL A 91 18.02 -4.61 6.96
N LEU A 92 18.68 -5.74 7.27
CA LEU A 92 18.25 -6.64 8.35
C LEU A 92 18.36 -5.99 9.73
N GLN A 93 19.36 -5.15 9.98
CA GLN A 93 19.44 -4.35 11.21
C GLN A 93 18.26 -3.39 11.34
N SER A 94 17.91 -2.69 10.25
CA SER A 94 16.75 -1.80 10.23
C SER A 94 15.44 -2.56 10.44
N ALA A 95 15.32 -3.77 9.89
CA ALA A 95 14.14 -4.62 10.07
C ALA A 95 14.01 -5.09 11.53
N ALA A 96 15.11 -5.47 12.17
CA ALA A 96 15.12 -5.86 13.58
C ALA A 96 14.64 -4.69 14.47
N GLN A 97 15.17 -3.49 14.26
CA GLN A 97 14.72 -2.30 14.99
C GLN A 97 13.23 -1.99 14.75
N ALA A 98 12.75 -2.11 13.51
CA ALA A 98 11.34 -1.92 13.19
C ALA A 98 10.45 -2.94 13.91
N LYS A 99 10.89 -4.19 14.02
CA LYS A 99 10.21 -5.23 14.78
C LYS A 99 10.13 -4.89 16.28
N ASP A 100 11.23 -4.45 16.85
CA ASP A 100 11.30 -4.04 18.27
C ASP A 100 10.36 -2.86 18.56
N ASN A 101 10.18 -1.96 17.58
CA ASN A 101 9.22 -0.86 17.63
C ASN A 101 7.76 -1.30 17.31
N GLY A 102 7.49 -2.60 17.20
CA GLY A 102 6.15 -3.14 17.05
C GLY A 102 5.62 -3.25 15.63
N SER A 103 6.43 -2.95 14.59
CA SER A 103 6.02 -3.13 13.20
C SER A 103 5.84 -4.60 12.86
N LYS A 104 4.71 -4.93 12.23
CA LYS A 104 4.38 -6.29 11.76
C LYS A 104 4.82 -6.52 10.33
N ARG A 105 4.86 -5.46 9.51
CA ARG A 105 5.29 -5.51 8.11
C ARG A 105 6.47 -4.58 7.89
N PHE A 106 7.49 -5.12 7.23
CA PHE A 106 8.65 -4.35 6.79
C PHE A 106 8.62 -4.19 5.28
N CYS A 107 8.46 -2.94 4.84
CA CYS A 107 8.39 -2.56 3.45
C CYS A 107 9.76 -2.05 2.99
N MET A 108 10.23 -2.50 1.83
CA MET A 108 11.53 -2.16 1.25
C MET A 108 11.32 -1.56 -0.14
N GLY A 109 11.69 -0.29 -0.31
CA GLY A 109 11.51 0.44 -1.55
C GLY A 109 12.82 0.76 -2.25
N ALA A 110 12.90 0.59 -3.57
CA ALA A 110 14.02 1.00 -4.40
C ALA A 110 13.56 1.90 -5.54
N ALA A 111 14.28 3.00 -5.75
CA ALA A 111 14.01 3.96 -6.83
C ALA A 111 14.48 3.39 -8.19
N TRP A 112 13.69 2.47 -8.74
CA TRP A 112 13.93 1.80 -10.02
C TRP A 112 12.71 1.85 -10.95
N ARG A 113 12.97 1.78 -12.27
CA ARG A 113 11.94 1.40 -13.23
C ARG A 113 11.57 -0.07 -13.08
N ASN A 114 12.59 -0.93 -12.95
CA ASN A 114 12.50 -2.36 -12.67
C ASN A 114 13.83 -2.84 -12.04
N PRO A 115 13.83 -3.90 -11.23
CA PRO A 115 15.06 -4.45 -10.67
C PRO A 115 15.92 -5.06 -11.80
N LYS A 116 17.24 -5.01 -11.61
CA LYS A 116 18.18 -5.69 -12.51
C LYS A 116 18.45 -7.09 -12.00
N ASP A 117 18.63 -8.05 -12.88
CA ASP A 117 18.85 -9.45 -12.50
C ASP A 117 20.07 -9.63 -11.59
N ARG A 118 21.12 -8.81 -11.77
CA ARG A 118 22.29 -8.81 -10.89
C ARG A 118 22.00 -8.41 -9.44
N ASP A 119 20.94 -7.65 -9.20
CA ASP A 119 20.55 -7.16 -7.88
C ASP A 119 19.57 -8.12 -7.18
N MET A 120 18.93 -9.04 -7.94
CA MET A 120 17.96 -10.00 -7.42
C MET A 120 18.50 -10.90 -6.29
N PRO A 121 19.73 -11.43 -6.33
CA PRO A 121 20.24 -12.22 -5.22
C PRO A 121 20.27 -11.49 -3.87
N ALA A 122 20.65 -10.20 -3.86
CA ALA A 122 20.63 -9.38 -2.64
C ALA A 122 19.19 -9.11 -2.17
N ILE A 123 18.28 -8.80 -3.10
CA ILE A 123 16.86 -8.59 -2.80
C ILE A 123 16.24 -9.85 -2.19
N ILE A 124 16.51 -11.02 -2.77
CA ILE A 124 16.04 -12.31 -2.25
C ILE A 124 16.56 -12.58 -0.84
N ALA A 125 17.84 -12.28 -0.59
CA ALA A 125 18.43 -12.42 0.74
C ALA A 125 17.76 -11.48 1.78
N MET A 126 17.44 -10.24 1.38
CA MET A 126 16.69 -9.31 2.24
C MET A 126 15.29 -9.85 2.59
N VAL A 127 14.55 -10.35 1.60
CA VAL A 127 13.21 -10.94 1.81
C VAL A 127 13.29 -12.11 2.79
N LYS A 128 14.20 -13.06 2.56
CA LYS A 128 14.38 -14.24 3.41
C LYS A 128 14.74 -13.85 4.84
N GLY A 129 15.72 -12.95 5.01
CA GLY A 129 16.15 -12.55 6.34
C GLY A 129 15.09 -11.81 7.15
N VAL A 130 14.28 -10.95 6.52
CA VAL A 130 13.15 -10.28 7.20
C VAL A 130 12.07 -11.30 7.58
N ARG A 131 11.78 -12.27 6.73
CA ARG A 131 10.83 -13.35 7.06
C ARG A 131 11.29 -14.23 8.19
N GLU A 132 12.57 -14.56 8.24
CA GLU A 132 13.17 -15.34 9.36
C GLU A 132 13.00 -14.63 10.71
N MET A 133 12.85 -13.30 10.70
CA MET A 133 12.49 -12.53 11.90
C MET A 133 11.01 -12.64 12.27
N GLY A 134 10.16 -13.30 11.47
CA GLY A 134 8.72 -13.42 11.70
C GLY A 134 7.93 -12.18 11.32
N MET A 135 8.46 -11.32 10.45
CA MET A 135 7.75 -10.14 9.91
C MET A 135 7.17 -10.45 8.54
N GLU A 136 6.04 -9.82 8.20
CA GLU A 136 5.58 -9.74 6.81
C GLU A 136 6.52 -8.87 5.99
N THR A 137 6.74 -9.26 4.74
CA THR A 137 7.59 -8.53 3.78
C THR A 137 6.77 -7.85 2.70
N CYS A 138 7.17 -6.64 2.34
CA CYS A 138 6.63 -5.92 1.19
C CYS A 138 7.76 -5.30 0.38
N MET A 139 7.73 -5.44 -0.95
CA MET A 139 8.72 -4.83 -1.85
C MET A 139 8.07 -3.84 -2.80
N THR A 140 8.80 -2.76 -3.10
CA THR A 140 8.48 -1.76 -4.13
C THR A 140 9.71 -1.55 -5.00
N LEU A 141 9.82 -2.27 -6.12
CA LEU A 141 11.02 -2.31 -6.97
C LEU A 141 10.75 -1.78 -8.40
N GLY A 142 9.61 -1.15 -8.62
CA GLY A 142 9.14 -0.77 -9.94
C GLY A 142 8.37 -1.91 -10.64
N MET A 143 8.47 -2.02 -11.96
CA MET A 143 7.82 -3.08 -12.73
C MET A 143 8.53 -4.41 -12.54
N LEU A 144 7.78 -5.51 -12.55
CA LEU A 144 8.32 -6.87 -12.48
C LEU A 144 7.99 -7.64 -13.75
N THR A 145 8.96 -8.39 -14.25
CA THR A 145 8.71 -9.46 -15.21
C THR A 145 8.11 -10.67 -14.49
N PRO A 146 7.42 -11.59 -15.20
CA PRO A 146 6.92 -12.83 -14.61
C PRO A 146 8.03 -13.65 -13.89
N GLY A 147 9.23 -13.71 -14.48
CA GLY A 147 10.38 -14.42 -13.89
C GLY A 147 10.88 -13.79 -12.59
N GLN A 148 10.92 -12.47 -12.51
CA GLN A 148 11.30 -11.76 -11.28
C GLN A 148 10.22 -11.91 -10.19
N ALA A 149 8.94 -11.85 -10.55
CA ALA A 149 7.84 -12.10 -9.64
C ALA A 149 7.90 -13.53 -9.07
N ALA A 150 8.15 -14.54 -9.91
CA ALA A 150 8.32 -15.92 -9.49
C ALA A 150 9.49 -16.10 -8.50
N GLN A 151 10.65 -15.48 -8.75
CA GLN A 151 11.80 -15.54 -7.84
C GLN A 151 11.49 -14.92 -6.47
N LEU A 152 10.77 -13.78 -6.44
CA LEU A 152 10.34 -13.15 -5.18
C LEU A 152 9.30 -14.00 -4.45
N ALA A 153 8.40 -14.65 -5.18
CA ALA A 153 7.44 -15.59 -4.62
C ALA A 153 8.14 -16.80 -3.97
N GLU A 154 9.15 -17.38 -4.64
CA GLU A 154 9.96 -18.48 -4.12
C GLU A 154 10.76 -18.05 -2.88
N ALA A 155 11.25 -16.81 -2.85
CA ALA A 155 11.90 -16.24 -1.67
C ALA A 155 10.94 -16.03 -0.49
N GLY A 156 9.64 -16.14 -0.72
CA GLY A 156 8.60 -16.00 0.31
C GLY A 156 8.07 -14.58 0.47
N LEU A 157 8.22 -13.69 -0.53
CA LEU A 157 7.65 -12.34 -0.46
C LEU A 157 6.15 -12.38 -0.23
N ASP A 158 5.67 -11.68 0.81
CA ASP A 158 4.24 -11.66 1.15
C ASP A 158 3.46 -10.66 0.31
N TYR A 159 4.00 -9.45 0.10
CA TYR A 159 3.34 -8.36 -0.61
C TYR A 159 4.27 -7.71 -1.62
N TYR A 160 3.70 -7.28 -2.74
CA TYR A 160 4.37 -6.39 -3.68
C TYR A 160 3.59 -5.09 -3.84
N ASN A 161 4.22 -3.96 -3.57
CA ASN A 161 3.62 -2.65 -3.77
C ASN A 161 3.90 -2.14 -5.19
N HIS A 162 2.84 -1.86 -5.92
CA HIS A 162 2.89 -1.18 -7.21
C HIS A 162 1.63 -0.34 -7.38
N ASN A 163 1.71 0.92 -7.00
CA ASN A 163 0.58 1.82 -7.05
C ASN A 163 0.15 2.11 -8.49
N ILE A 164 -1.14 2.30 -8.72
CA ILE A 164 -1.67 2.84 -9.99
C ILE A 164 -1.57 4.37 -10.05
N ASP A 165 -1.26 4.99 -8.92
CA ASP A 165 -0.98 6.39 -8.65
C ASP A 165 -2.20 7.32 -8.79
N THR A 166 -2.95 7.29 -9.89
CA THR A 166 -4.12 8.14 -10.18
C THR A 166 -5.13 7.40 -11.08
N SER A 167 -6.15 8.09 -11.57
CA SER A 167 -7.10 7.52 -12.53
C SER A 167 -6.44 7.19 -13.88
N PRO A 168 -7.00 6.23 -14.65
CA PRO A 168 -6.52 5.94 -15.99
C PRO A 168 -6.52 7.17 -16.91
N GLU A 169 -7.54 8.03 -16.78
CA GLU A 169 -7.74 9.22 -17.62
C GLU A 169 -6.67 10.28 -17.39
N ARG A 170 -6.23 10.41 -16.13
CA ARG A 170 -5.24 11.41 -15.72
C ARG A 170 -3.80 10.90 -15.75
N TYR A 171 -3.61 9.60 -15.96
CA TYR A 171 -2.31 8.96 -15.77
C TYR A 171 -1.19 9.61 -16.62
N GLU A 172 -1.46 9.88 -17.90
CA GLU A 172 -0.49 10.45 -18.83
C GLU A 172 -0.11 11.91 -18.52
N GLU A 173 -0.93 12.64 -17.77
CA GLU A 173 -0.60 13.98 -17.28
C GLU A 173 0.46 13.95 -16.17
N VAL A 174 0.58 12.82 -15.46
CA VAL A 174 1.43 12.65 -14.29
C VAL A 174 2.70 11.87 -14.62
N ILE A 175 2.59 10.87 -15.53
CA ILE A 175 3.68 9.95 -15.85
C ILE A 175 3.61 9.63 -17.35
N THR A 176 4.71 9.87 -18.09
CA THR A 176 4.78 9.61 -19.53
C THR A 176 5.76 8.48 -19.92
N THR A 177 6.67 8.10 -19.03
CA THR A 177 7.70 7.08 -19.30
C THR A 177 7.18 5.65 -19.23
N ARG A 178 5.96 5.43 -18.75
CA ARG A 178 5.24 4.15 -18.73
C ARG A 178 3.75 4.40 -18.79
N THR A 179 2.98 3.45 -19.27
CA THR A 179 1.54 3.53 -19.41
C THR A 179 0.81 3.04 -18.15
N PHE A 180 -0.48 3.37 -18.05
CA PHE A 180 -1.35 2.78 -17.03
C PHE A 180 -1.46 1.25 -17.19
N ALA A 181 -1.47 0.76 -18.44
CA ALA A 181 -1.48 -0.67 -18.73
C ALA A 181 -0.22 -1.40 -18.18
N ASP A 182 0.96 -0.76 -18.23
CA ASP A 182 2.18 -1.32 -17.64
C ASP A 182 2.05 -1.53 -16.12
N ARG A 183 1.28 -0.63 -15.44
CA ARG A 183 0.97 -0.79 -14.02
C ARG A 183 0.13 -2.03 -13.77
N LEU A 184 -0.97 -2.16 -14.52
CA LEU A 184 -1.87 -3.31 -14.40
C LEU A 184 -1.16 -4.62 -14.74
N GLN A 185 -0.33 -4.64 -15.78
CA GLN A 185 0.46 -5.82 -16.14
C GLN A 185 1.40 -6.26 -15.01
N THR A 186 2.00 -5.30 -14.30
CA THR A 186 2.85 -5.62 -13.15
C THR A 186 2.02 -6.23 -12.01
N LEU A 187 0.83 -5.70 -11.72
CA LEU A 187 -0.09 -6.26 -10.72
C LEU A 187 -0.51 -7.69 -11.08
N ASP A 188 -0.78 -7.95 -12.36
CA ASP A 188 -1.12 -9.26 -12.87
C ASP A 188 0.05 -10.26 -12.71
N ASN A 189 1.26 -9.88 -13.11
CA ASN A 189 2.46 -10.69 -12.91
C ASN A 189 2.67 -11.07 -11.43
N VAL A 190 2.41 -10.14 -10.51
CA VAL A 190 2.47 -10.33 -9.06
C VAL A 190 1.43 -11.34 -8.59
N ARG A 191 0.18 -11.20 -9.07
CA ARG A 191 -0.93 -12.13 -8.75
C ARG A 191 -0.65 -13.54 -9.24
N GLN A 192 -0.23 -13.68 -10.50
CA GLN A 192 0.10 -14.96 -11.10
C GLN A 192 1.23 -15.70 -10.35
N ALA A 193 2.18 -14.94 -9.77
CA ALA A 193 3.20 -15.51 -8.91
C ALA A 193 2.69 -15.87 -7.49
N GLY A 194 1.43 -15.59 -7.16
CA GLY A 194 0.82 -15.87 -5.86
C GLY A 194 1.30 -14.93 -4.74
N ILE A 195 1.77 -13.74 -5.08
CA ILE A 195 2.13 -12.67 -4.13
C ILE A 195 0.89 -11.78 -3.92
N ASN A 196 0.65 -11.34 -2.69
CA ASN A 196 -0.43 -10.39 -2.41
C ASN A 196 -0.09 -9.01 -2.99
N VAL A 197 -1.12 -8.32 -3.47
CA VAL A 197 -0.99 -6.99 -4.06
C VAL A 197 -1.18 -5.90 -3.01
N CYS A 198 -0.25 -4.93 -3.00
CA CYS A 198 -0.42 -3.65 -2.36
C CYS A 198 -0.48 -2.60 -3.47
N SER A 199 -1.64 -1.99 -3.71
CA SER A 199 -1.82 -1.00 -4.77
C SER A 199 -2.83 0.05 -4.37
N GLY A 200 -2.45 1.30 -4.56
CA GLY A 200 -3.24 2.48 -4.26
C GLY A 200 -2.78 3.65 -5.10
N GLY A 201 -2.88 4.86 -4.56
CA GLY A 201 -2.50 6.06 -5.30
C GLY A 201 -2.27 7.28 -4.42
N ILE A 202 -2.17 8.40 -5.09
CA ILE A 202 -1.89 9.71 -4.50
C ILE A 202 -3.06 10.63 -4.84
N VAL A 203 -3.58 11.32 -3.85
CA VAL A 203 -4.60 12.36 -4.00
C VAL A 203 -4.04 13.72 -3.59
N GLY A 204 -4.58 14.79 -4.15
CA GLY A 204 -4.01 16.14 -3.96
C GLY A 204 -3.00 16.53 -5.03
N MET A 205 -2.97 15.83 -6.17
CA MET A 205 -2.15 16.17 -7.34
C MET A 205 -2.84 17.18 -8.28
N GLY A 206 -3.85 17.90 -7.79
CA GLY A 206 -4.69 18.79 -8.62
C GLY A 206 -5.80 18.07 -9.38
N GLU A 207 -6.06 16.81 -9.07
CA GLU A 207 -7.12 15.99 -9.63
C GLU A 207 -8.50 16.47 -9.19
N THR A 208 -9.51 16.17 -10.00
CA THR A 208 -10.93 16.38 -9.69
C THR A 208 -11.50 15.22 -8.87
N ARG A 209 -12.75 15.38 -8.36
CA ARG A 209 -13.49 14.28 -7.76
C ARG A 209 -13.76 13.16 -8.75
N ALA A 210 -14.02 13.49 -10.03
CA ALA A 210 -14.20 12.50 -11.10
C ALA A 210 -12.94 11.62 -11.31
N ASP A 211 -11.75 12.21 -11.17
CA ASP A 211 -10.49 11.45 -11.22
C ASP A 211 -10.38 10.52 -10.00
N ARG A 212 -10.76 10.95 -8.78
CA ARG A 212 -10.79 10.08 -7.61
C ARG A 212 -11.78 8.94 -7.76
N VAL A 213 -12.94 9.19 -8.40
CA VAL A 213 -13.87 8.12 -8.79
C VAL A 213 -13.19 7.12 -9.73
N GLY A 214 -12.52 7.60 -10.78
CA GLY A 214 -11.78 6.76 -11.72
C GLY A 214 -10.65 5.96 -11.04
N PHE A 215 -9.93 6.57 -10.12
CA PHE A 215 -8.88 5.92 -9.32
C PHE A 215 -9.44 4.77 -8.46
N VAL A 216 -10.50 5.02 -7.69
CA VAL A 216 -11.12 3.98 -6.84
C VAL A 216 -11.75 2.90 -7.72
N HIS A 217 -12.43 3.27 -8.81
CA HIS A 217 -13.04 2.34 -9.75
C HIS A 217 -12.00 1.37 -10.32
N ALA A 218 -10.84 1.88 -10.75
CA ALA A 218 -9.79 1.03 -11.32
C ALA A 218 -9.26 -0.04 -10.33
N LEU A 219 -9.25 0.24 -9.02
CA LEU A 219 -8.87 -0.74 -8.00
C LEU A 219 -10.02 -1.67 -7.61
N ALA A 220 -11.23 -1.12 -7.48
CA ALA A 220 -12.40 -1.85 -7.02
C ALA A 220 -12.99 -2.81 -8.09
N THR A 221 -12.56 -2.68 -9.34
CA THR A 221 -12.98 -3.55 -10.45
C THR A 221 -11.90 -4.53 -10.90
N LEU A 222 -10.78 -4.60 -10.20
CA LEU A 222 -9.83 -5.69 -10.38
C LEU A 222 -10.52 -7.04 -10.04
N GLU A 223 -10.19 -8.10 -10.75
CA GLU A 223 -10.75 -9.44 -10.51
C GLU A 223 -10.65 -9.86 -9.04
N GLN A 224 -9.53 -9.52 -8.40
CA GLN A 224 -9.33 -9.60 -6.96
C GLN A 224 -8.84 -8.25 -6.45
N HIS A 225 -9.53 -7.68 -5.44
CA HIS A 225 -9.11 -6.43 -4.82
C HIS A 225 -7.68 -6.54 -4.27
N PRO A 226 -6.90 -5.45 -4.26
CA PRO A 226 -5.62 -5.43 -3.56
C PRO A 226 -5.83 -5.75 -2.08
N GLU A 227 -5.00 -6.58 -1.50
CA GLU A 227 -5.03 -6.87 -0.06
C GLU A 227 -4.65 -5.64 0.78
N SER A 228 -3.93 -4.70 0.18
CA SER A 228 -3.58 -3.43 0.83
C SER A 228 -3.72 -2.26 -0.14
N VAL A 229 -4.43 -1.22 0.30
CA VAL A 229 -4.71 -0.01 -0.50
C VAL A 229 -4.15 1.21 0.22
N PRO A 230 -2.91 1.63 -0.10
CA PRO A 230 -2.36 2.88 0.42
C PRO A 230 -3.04 4.08 -0.25
N VAL A 231 -3.57 4.98 0.57
CA VAL A 231 -4.05 6.30 0.16
C VAL A 231 -3.01 7.32 0.65
N ASN A 232 -2.33 7.95 -0.30
CA ASN A 232 -1.32 8.96 -0.02
C ASN A 232 -1.93 10.36 -0.27
N ALA A 233 -1.69 11.31 0.62
CA ALA A 233 -1.81 12.72 0.26
C ALA A 233 -0.49 13.18 -0.36
N LEU A 234 -0.57 13.95 -1.42
CA LEU A 234 0.63 14.52 -2.04
C LEU A 234 1.41 15.34 -1.00
N VAL A 235 2.70 15.06 -0.90
CA VAL A 235 3.66 15.92 -0.23
C VAL A 235 4.40 16.70 -1.33
N PRO A 236 4.08 17.99 -1.57
CA PRO A 236 4.72 18.75 -2.62
C PRO A 236 6.21 18.92 -2.31
N VAL A 237 7.07 18.45 -3.20
CA VAL A 237 8.53 18.56 -3.06
C VAL A 237 9.03 19.52 -4.12
N LYS A 238 9.74 20.58 -3.68
CA LYS A 238 10.37 21.52 -4.59
C LYS A 238 11.32 20.82 -5.56
N GLY A 239 11.30 21.26 -6.81
CA GLY A 239 12.07 20.65 -7.89
C GLY A 239 11.39 19.43 -8.53
N THR A 240 10.20 19.05 -8.08
CA THR A 240 9.33 18.12 -8.83
C THR A 240 8.29 18.92 -9.61
N VAL A 241 7.84 18.37 -10.75
CA VAL A 241 6.87 19.06 -11.62
C VAL A 241 5.60 19.46 -10.86
N LEU A 242 4.98 18.53 -10.15
CA LEU A 242 3.75 18.80 -9.39
C LEU A 242 4.03 19.62 -8.13
N GLY A 243 5.18 19.43 -7.47
CA GLY A 243 5.56 20.23 -6.31
C GLY A 243 5.68 21.70 -6.65
N ASP A 244 6.37 22.04 -7.73
CA ASP A 244 6.56 23.44 -8.15
C ASP A 244 5.26 24.03 -8.74
N MET A 245 4.48 23.22 -9.48
CA MET A 245 3.21 23.68 -10.07
C MET A 245 2.15 24.00 -9.00
N LEU A 246 2.11 23.25 -7.90
CA LEU A 246 1.06 23.35 -6.88
C LEU A 246 1.43 24.22 -5.69
N ALA A 247 2.73 24.49 -5.43
CA ALA A 247 3.26 25.09 -4.19
C ALA A 247 2.52 26.36 -3.73
N ASP A 248 2.23 27.27 -4.67
CA ASP A 248 1.60 28.56 -4.39
C ASP A 248 0.10 28.60 -4.75
N THR A 249 -0.53 27.44 -4.84
CA THR A 249 -1.94 27.33 -5.19
C THR A 249 -2.78 26.80 -4.02
N PRO A 250 -4.11 27.01 -4.02
CA PRO A 250 -4.99 26.35 -3.05
C PRO A 250 -4.96 24.81 -3.12
N LEU A 251 -4.39 24.23 -4.18
CA LEU A 251 -4.26 22.80 -4.39
C LEU A 251 -2.96 22.22 -3.80
N ALA A 252 -2.10 23.02 -3.18
CA ALA A 252 -0.87 22.56 -2.52
C ALA A 252 -1.13 21.53 -1.42
N LYS A 253 -2.32 21.56 -0.84
CA LYS A 253 -2.81 20.56 0.12
C LYS A 253 -4.22 20.13 -0.28
N ILE A 254 -4.46 18.84 -0.30
CA ILE A 254 -5.82 18.32 -0.48
C ILE A 254 -6.71 18.75 0.69
N ASP A 255 -7.98 19.04 0.40
CA ASP A 255 -8.99 19.26 1.43
C ASP A 255 -9.14 18.01 2.32
N ASP A 256 -9.08 18.20 3.64
CA ASP A 256 -9.11 17.12 4.61
C ASP A 256 -10.39 16.27 4.50
N ILE A 257 -11.54 16.89 4.20
CA ILE A 257 -12.84 16.19 4.03
C ILE A 257 -12.80 15.34 2.75
N GLU A 258 -12.24 15.85 1.65
CA GLU A 258 -12.10 15.08 0.41
C GLU A 258 -11.12 13.92 0.56
N PHE A 259 -10.07 14.06 1.36
CA PHE A 259 -9.17 12.95 1.68
C PHE A 259 -9.90 11.86 2.46
N VAL A 260 -10.61 12.23 3.52
CA VAL A 260 -11.40 11.29 4.33
C VAL A 260 -12.50 10.61 3.50
N ARG A 261 -13.17 11.35 2.59
CA ARG A 261 -14.11 10.76 1.63
C ARG A 261 -13.47 9.67 0.79
N THR A 262 -12.26 9.92 0.27
CA THR A 262 -11.54 8.93 -0.54
C THR A 262 -11.24 7.66 0.25
N VAL A 263 -10.81 7.80 1.51
CA VAL A 263 -10.60 6.67 2.43
C VAL A 263 -11.91 5.89 2.67
N ALA A 264 -13.02 6.61 2.93
CA ALA A 264 -14.33 6.01 3.17
C ALA A 264 -14.85 5.23 1.95
N VAL A 265 -14.74 5.83 0.75
CA VAL A 265 -15.18 5.18 -0.50
C VAL A 265 -14.30 3.96 -0.80
N ALA A 266 -12.98 4.05 -0.59
CA ALA A 266 -12.08 2.90 -0.73
C ALA A 266 -12.46 1.76 0.23
N ARG A 267 -12.84 2.05 1.48
CA ARG A 267 -13.32 1.04 2.44
C ARG A 267 -14.62 0.38 1.99
N ILE A 268 -15.59 1.16 1.52
CA ILE A 268 -16.89 0.62 1.08
C ILE A 268 -16.73 -0.27 -0.14
N THR A 269 -15.93 0.15 -1.11
CA THR A 269 -15.77 -0.55 -2.40
C THR A 269 -14.82 -1.74 -2.31
N MET A 270 -13.87 -1.73 -1.37
CA MET A 270 -12.88 -2.79 -1.15
C MET A 270 -12.90 -3.25 0.33
N PRO A 271 -13.96 -3.94 0.76
CA PRO A 271 -14.25 -4.17 2.17
C PRO A 271 -13.20 -5.01 2.91
N LEU A 272 -12.48 -5.90 2.22
CA LEU A 272 -11.48 -6.79 2.83
C LEU A 272 -10.07 -6.20 2.82
N SER A 273 -9.83 -5.13 2.07
CA SER A 273 -8.51 -4.53 1.93
C SER A 273 -8.05 -3.85 3.22
N MET A 274 -6.74 -3.90 3.49
CA MET A 274 -6.11 -3.02 4.47
C MET A 274 -5.98 -1.62 3.87
N VAL A 275 -6.85 -0.68 4.27
CA VAL A 275 -6.78 0.70 3.82
C VAL A 275 -5.74 1.45 4.65
N ARG A 276 -4.67 1.90 3.99
CA ARG A 276 -3.51 2.50 4.66
C ARG A 276 -3.47 4.01 4.49
N LEU A 277 -3.33 4.72 5.62
CA LEU A 277 -2.85 6.10 5.60
C LEU A 277 -1.33 6.05 5.40
N SER A 278 -0.88 6.62 4.29
CA SER A 278 0.50 6.54 3.86
C SER A 278 1.16 7.93 3.88
N ALA A 279 1.80 8.39 2.79
CA ALA A 279 2.44 9.71 2.75
C ALA A 279 1.45 10.86 3.01
N GLY A 280 1.97 11.96 3.53
CA GLY A 280 1.21 13.19 3.83
C GLY A 280 0.53 13.19 5.20
N ARG A 281 0.59 12.09 5.96
CA ARG A 281 -0.04 11.96 7.28
C ARG A 281 0.52 12.94 8.31
N GLU A 282 1.79 13.29 8.23
CA GLU A 282 2.44 14.26 9.10
C GLU A 282 1.77 15.65 9.05
N SER A 283 1.30 16.05 7.86
CA SER A 283 0.63 17.34 7.66
C SER A 283 -0.86 17.34 8.04
N MET A 284 -1.41 16.18 8.40
CA MET A 284 -2.81 16.04 8.81
C MET A 284 -2.98 16.31 10.29
N SER A 285 -4.07 16.98 10.65
CA SER A 285 -4.45 17.11 12.06
C SER A 285 -4.79 15.74 12.65
N GLU A 286 -4.64 15.58 13.96
CA GLU A 286 -5.07 14.36 14.63
C GLU A 286 -6.57 14.09 14.45
N ALA A 287 -7.39 15.15 14.39
CA ALA A 287 -8.82 15.02 14.11
C ALA A 287 -9.08 14.44 12.70
N THR A 288 -8.33 14.88 11.69
CA THR A 288 -8.40 14.32 10.33
C THR A 288 -8.02 12.86 10.31
N GLN A 289 -6.94 12.49 11.00
CA GLN A 289 -6.51 11.08 11.11
C GLN A 289 -7.56 10.23 11.85
N ALA A 290 -8.16 10.74 12.94
CA ALA A 290 -9.24 10.07 13.66
C ALA A 290 -10.46 9.82 12.77
N LEU A 291 -10.84 10.80 11.93
CA LEU A 291 -11.88 10.61 10.93
C LEU A 291 -11.52 9.56 9.88
N CYS A 292 -10.27 9.48 9.46
CA CYS A 292 -9.81 8.42 8.56
C CYS A 292 -9.91 7.04 9.20
N PHE A 293 -9.54 6.87 10.48
CA PHE A 293 -9.73 5.60 11.19
C PHE A 293 -11.20 5.27 11.36
N MET A 294 -12.06 6.25 11.62
CA MET A 294 -13.52 6.05 11.65
C MET A 294 -14.05 5.65 10.27
N ALA A 295 -13.52 6.23 9.19
CA ALA A 295 -13.83 5.88 7.80
C ALA A 295 -13.29 4.50 7.38
N GLY A 296 -12.59 3.79 8.29
CA GLY A 296 -12.12 2.43 8.06
C GLY A 296 -10.67 2.30 7.59
N ALA A 297 -9.84 3.35 7.69
CA ALA A 297 -8.39 3.16 7.63
C ALA A 297 -7.96 2.27 8.80
N ASN A 298 -7.10 1.29 8.53
CA ASN A 298 -6.67 0.30 9.52
C ASN A 298 -5.20 -0.12 9.35
N SER A 299 -4.41 0.69 8.66
CA SER A 299 -2.96 0.50 8.53
C SER A 299 -2.28 1.86 8.42
N ILE A 300 -1.07 1.99 8.99
CA ILE A 300 -0.21 3.17 8.88
C ILE A 300 1.24 2.77 8.64
N PHE A 301 2.03 3.69 8.10
CA PHE A 301 3.48 3.62 8.23
C PHE A 301 3.92 4.32 9.52
N THR A 302 4.80 3.65 10.29
CA THR A 302 5.46 4.16 11.51
C THR A 302 6.91 4.53 11.23
N GLY A 303 7.56 5.16 12.23
CA GLY A 303 8.93 5.67 12.13
C GLY A 303 8.98 7.13 11.66
N ASP A 304 10.17 7.72 11.73
CA ASP A 304 10.36 9.15 11.48
C ASP A 304 10.39 9.50 9.98
N LYS A 305 10.53 8.51 9.11
CA LYS A 305 10.75 8.72 7.69
C LYS A 305 10.11 7.64 6.83
N LEU A 306 9.50 8.07 5.73
CA LEU A 306 9.14 7.20 4.61
C LEU A 306 10.34 7.04 3.66
N LEU A 307 10.13 6.95 2.33
CA LEU A 307 11.26 6.83 1.38
C LEU A 307 12.17 8.07 1.45
N THR A 308 11.62 9.24 1.23
CA THR A 308 12.33 10.54 1.20
C THR A 308 11.61 11.63 1.98
N ALA A 309 10.34 11.43 2.34
CA ALA A 309 9.53 12.36 3.11
C ALA A 309 9.61 12.06 4.61
N ALA A 310 9.43 13.08 5.45
CA ALA A 310 9.22 12.92 6.87
C ALA A 310 7.91 12.15 7.16
N ASN A 311 7.82 11.57 8.35
CA ASN A 311 6.64 10.90 8.87
C ASN A 311 6.43 11.31 10.33
N ALA A 312 5.28 10.97 10.92
CA ALA A 312 4.86 11.45 12.23
C ALA A 312 5.79 11.04 13.40
N GLY A 313 6.52 9.94 13.25
CA GLY A 313 7.38 9.37 14.30
C GLY A 313 6.62 8.45 15.26
N ASP A 314 7.35 7.52 15.87
CA ASP A 314 6.78 6.47 16.73
C ASP A 314 6.12 7.06 17.99
N ASP A 315 6.71 8.07 18.61
CA ASP A 315 6.19 8.70 19.84
C ASP A 315 4.86 9.42 19.59
N ALA A 316 4.74 10.14 18.46
CA ALA A 316 3.50 10.83 18.08
C ALA A 316 2.39 9.83 17.77
N ASP A 317 2.70 8.74 17.09
CA ASP A 317 1.73 7.67 16.79
C ASP A 317 1.27 6.97 18.09
N ALA A 318 2.18 6.65 18.99
CA ALA A 318 1.83 6.05 20.28
C ALA A 318 0.92 6.97 21.13
N ALA A 319 1.22 8.27 21.16
CA ALA A 319 0.40 9.26 21.87
C ALA A 319 -1.00 9.38 21.24
N MET A 320 -1.10 9.44 19.92
CA MET A 320 -2.37 9.48 19.20
C MET A 320 -3.19 8.20 19.46
N PHE A 321 -2.58 7.03 19.35
CA PHE A 321 -3.27 5.76 19.59
C PHE A 321 -3.83 5.67 21.02
N LYS A 322 -3.05 6.09 22.02
CA LYS A 322 -3.52 6.17 23.41
C LYS A 322 -4.74 7.08 23.57
N ARG A 323 -4.72 8.26 22.93
CA ARG A 323 -5.85 9.22 23.00
C ARG A 323 -7.08 8.73 22.28
N LEU A 324 -6.93 8.04 21.16
CA LEU A 324 -8.03 7.51 20.35
C LEU A 324 -8.49 6.11 20.82
N GLY A 325 -7.81 5.48 21.76
CA GLY A 325 -8.10 4.11 22.19
C GLY A 325 -7.81 3.06 21.12
N LEU A 326 -6.90 3.37 20.18
CA LEU A 326 -6.45 2.44 19.15
C LEU A 326 -5.35 1.52 19.67
N LYS A 327 -5.22 0.35 19.06
CA LYS A 327 -4.17 -0.63 19.38
C LYS A 327 -3.42 -1.04 18.13
N PRO A 328 -2.12 -1.32 18.22
CA PRO A 328 -1.43 -2.08 17.19
C PRO A 328 -2.14 -3.42 16.98
N MET A 329 -2.33 -3.80 15.72
CA MET A 329 -2.90 -5.09 15.36
C MET A 329 -1.96 -6.19 15.88
N GLU A 330 -2.48 -7.12 16.69
CA GLU A 330 -1.74 -8.31 17.11
C GLU A 330 -1.53 -9.20 15.89
N GLY A 331 -0.27 -9.65 15.67
CA GLY A 331 0.07 -10.38 14.46
C GLY A 331 -0.64 -11.73 14.39
N GLU A 332 -1.37 -11.97 13.33
CA GLU A 332 -1.59 -13.31 12.83
C GLU A 332 -0.32 -13.77 12.10
N GLU A 333 -0.08 -15.08 12.02
CA GLU A 333 1.02 -15.62 11.21
C GLU A 333 0.94 -15.10 9.77
N PRO A 334 2.10 -14.86 9.12
CA PRO A 334 2.10 -14.37 7.73
C PRO A 334 1.20 -15.21 6.84
N LEU A 335 0.33 -14.59 6.07
CA LEU A 335 -0.71 -15.22 5.23
C LEU A 335 -0.17 -16.39 4.36
N ARG A 336 1.09 -16.35 3.95
CA ARG A 336 1.73 -17.44 3.20
C ARG A 336 2.12 -18.65 4.05
N ALA A 337 2.46 -18.48 5.30
CA ALA A 337 2.70 -19.60 6.20
C ALA A 337 1.42 -20.39 6.41
N GLN A 338 0.29 -19.69 6.58
CA GLN A 338 -1.04 -20.32 6.67
C GLN A 338 -1.42 -21.07 5.39
N LYS A 339 -1.19 -20.50 4.19
CA LYS A 339 -1.43 -21.17 2.90
C LYS A 339 -0.52 -22.39 2.69
N ALA A 340 0.72 -22.37 3.16
CA ALA A 340 1.65 -23.48 3.02
C ALA A 340 1.30 -24.67 3.94
N ASP A 341 0.83 -24.39 5.14
CA ASP A 341 0.38 -25.43 6.08
C ASP A 341 -0.97 -26.03 5.65
N ASP A 342 -1.87 -25.24 5.09
CA ASP A 342 -3.10 -25.70 4.46
C ASP A 342 -2.83 -26.65 3.27
N LEU A 343 -1.84 -26.35 2.43
CA LEU A 343 -1.44 -27.22 1.31
C LEU A 343 -0.83 -28.55 1.80
N LYS A 344 -0.07 -28.55 2.89
CA LYS A 344 0.46 -29.77 3.51
C LYS A 344 -0.64 -30.61 4.15
N ALA A 345 -1.65 -29.98 4.75
CA ALA A 345 -2.77 -30.67 5.37
C ALA A 345 -3.68 -31.39 4.34
N VAL A 346 -3.78 -30.84 3.12
CA VAL A 346 -4.57 -31.46 2.02
C VAL A 346 -3.81 -32.57 1.30
N GLY A 347 -2.46 -32.55 1.31
CA GLY A 347 -1.60 -33.57 0.70
C GLY A 347 -1.44 -34.85 1.52
N GLY A 348 -1.99 -34.93 2.73
CA GLY A 348 -1.83 -36.06 3.66
C GLY A 348 -2.85 -37.19 3.56
N CYS A 349 -3.81 -37.16 2.63
CA CYS A 349 -4.75 -38.25 2.39
C CYS A 349 -4.38 -39.02 1.12
N SER A 350 -3.28 -39.75 1.15
CA SER A 350 -2.97 -40.80 0.19
C SER A 350 -2.72 -42.11 0.93
N GLY A 351 -3.64 -43.06 0.79
CA GLY A 351 -3.35 -44.46 1.01
C GLY A 351 -4.19 -45.14 2.08
N GLY A 352 -5.19 -45.87 1.64
CA GLY A 352 -5.89 -46.82 2.50
C GLY A 352 -7.18 -47.35 1.88
N CYS A 353 -7.14 -47.85 0.60
CA CYS A 353 -8.08 -48.86 0.15
C CYS A 353 -7.31 -50.15 -0.01
N ALA A 354 -7.46 -51.03 0.94
CA ALA A 354 -7.10 -52.45 0.78
C ALA A 354 -8.19 -53.33 1.41
N ALA A 355 -8.75 -54.22 0.57
CA ALA A 355 -9.56 -55.42 0.78
C ALA A 355 -10.97 -55.24 1.34
#